data_3bf7fa1e2256d616789beddc98d50705
#
_entry.id   3bf7fa1e2256d616789beddc98d50705
#
_cell.length_a   1.000
_cell.length_b   1.000
_cell.length_c   1.000
_cell.angle_alpha   90.00
_cell.angle_beta   90.00
_cell.angle_gamma   90.00
#
_symmetry.space_group_name_H-M   'P 1'
#
loop_
_entity.id
_entity.type
_entity.pdbx_description
1 polymer ?
#
loop_
_entity_poly.entity_id
_entity_poly.type
_entity_poly.pdbx_seq_one_letter_code
_entity_poly.pdbx_strand_id
1 'polypeptide(L)'
;MKTINHCPICHNESTSDDLLVKDHMVSKESFHIVTCSRCQLQRTSPRPESIAAYYESDDYLSHSSDAEGLFAKLYGVLRLWAASKKVNFLEKQMAISGRRARLMDVGCGIGVFLEKAKSRKLDVFGVELSDLARKQAEKRLNQLVFANLD
;
A
#
# COMPACT_ATOMS: atom_id res chain seq x y z
N MET A 1 -7.26 20.38 -6.49
CA MET A 1 -8.29 19.31 -6.36
C MET A 1 -8.84 18.96 -7.73
N LYS A 2 -8.80 17.69 -8.13
CA LYS A 2 -9.31 17.19 -9.41
C LYS A 2 -10.59 16.41 -9.18
N THR A 3 -11.70 16.84 -9.79
CA THR A 3 -12.95 16.09 -9.81
C THR A 3 -12.93 15.08 -10.94
N ILE A 4 -13.24 13.83 -10.64
CA ILE A 4 -13.38 12.76 -11.62
C ILE A 4 -14.88 12.51 -11.78
N ASN A 5 -15.44 12.81 -12.94
CA ASN A 5 -16.88 12.74 -13.19
C ASN A 5 -17.40 11.33 -13.51
N HIS A 6 -16.49 10.37 -13.75
CA HIS A 6 -16.83 8.98 -14.05
C HIS A 6 -15.99 8.00 -13.23
N CYS A 7 -16.50 6.81 -13.06
CA CYS A 7 -15.77 5.73 -12.41
C CYS A 7 -14.58 5.28 -13.27
N PRO A 8 -13.36 5.22 -12.73
CA PRO A 8 -12.18 4.82 -13.51
C PRO A 8 -12.20 3.35 -13.94
N ILE A 9 -13.06 2.52 -13.36
CA ILE A 9 -13.14 1.08 -13.66
C ILE A 9 -14.25 0.78 -14.67
N CYS A 10 -15.48 1.29 -14.45
CA CYS A 10 -16.63 0.93 -15.27
C CYS A 10 -17.23 2.10 -16.04
N HIS A 11 -16.61 3.27 -15.97
CA HIS A 11 -16.99 4.52 -16.66
C HIS A 11 -18.40 5.04 -16.34
N ASN A 12 -19.08 4.48 -15.31
CA ASN A 12 -20.36 4.98 -14.86
C ASN A 12 -20.22 6.36 -14.21
N GLU A 13 -21.13 7.28 -14.49
CA GLU A 13 -21.10 8.64 -13.95
C GLU A 13 -21.85 8.79 -12.62
N SER A 14 -22.75 7.85 -12.32
CA SER A 14 -23.56 7.92 -11.10
C SER A 14 -22.77 7.43 -9.89
N THR A 15 -22.87 8.18 -8.80
CA THR A 15 -22.36 7.80 -7.48
C THR A 15 -23.53 7.70 -6.50
N SER A 16 -23.42 6.76 -5.57
CA SER A 16 -24.22 6.66 -4.36
C SER A 16 -23.32 6.87 -3.17
N ASP A 17 -23.88 7.21 -2.05
CA ASP A 17 -23.19 7.45 -0.77
C ASP A 17 -22.05 8.48 -0.85
N ASP A 18 -22.09 9.39 0.05
CA ASP A 18 -21.06 10.42 0.21
C ASP A 18 -20.66 10.43 1.69
N LEU A 19 -19.50 9.82 1.97
CA LEU A 19 -18.95 9.75 3.31
C LEU A 19 -17.89 10.82 3.48
N LEU A 20 -18.12 11.78 4.38
CA LEU A 20 -17.11 12.75 4.76
C LEU A 20 -16.12 12.12 5.75
N VAL A 21 -14.84 12.11 5.40
CA VAL A 21 -13.74 11.61 6.25
C VAL A 21 -12.69 12.69 6.43
N LYS A 22 -12.14 12.79 7.64
CA LYS A 22 -11.06 13.73 7.95
C LYS A 22 -9.73 12.98 8.00
N ASP A 23 -8.71 13.54 7.34
CA ASP A 23 -7.34 13.10 7.53
C ASP A 23 -6.83 13.59 8.89
N HIS A 24 -6.69 12.67 9.83
CA HIS A 24 -6.17 12.98 11.16
C HIS A 24 -4.64 12.87 11.27
N MET A 25 -3.96 12.41 10.25
CA MET A 25 -2.51 12.17 10.30
C MET A 25 -1.72 13.34 9.71
N VAL A 26 -1.96 13.67 8.46
CA VAL A 26 -1.09 14.56 7.68
C VAL A 26 -1.73 15.93 7.46
N SER A 27 -2.69 16.03 6.55
CA SER A 27 -3.20 17.31 6.06
C SER A 27 -4.23 17.98 6.99
N LYS A 28 -4.89 17.19 7.86
CA LYS A 28 -6.05 17.60 8.68
C LYS A 28 -7.27 18.05 7.85
N GLU A 29 -7.21 17.90 6.54
CA GLU A 29 -8.29 18.21 5.61
C GLU A 29 -9.41 17.16 5.66
N SER A 30 -10.57 17.53 5.14
CA SER A 30 -11.70 16.61 5.00
C SER A 30 -11.89 16.23 3.54
N PHE A 31 -12.18 14.97 3.28
CA PHE A 31 -12.35 14.39 1.96
C PHE A 31 -13.68 13.66 1.87
N HIS A 32 -14.30 13.69 0.69
CA HIS A 32 -15.48 12.89 0.40
C HIS A 32 -15.07 11.55 -0.21
N ILE A 33 -15.63 10.48 0.30
CA ILE A 33 -15.54 9.14 -0.29
C ILE A 33 -16.86 8.84 -0.97
N VAL A 34 -16.84 8.76 -2.28
CA VAL A 34 -18.03 8.46 -3.09
C VAL A 34 -17.99 7.03 -3.60
N THR A 35 -19.15 6.38 -3.65
CA THR A 35 -19.29 5.00 -4.11
C THR A 35 -19.90 4.98 -5.52
N CYS A 36 -19.30 4.26 -6.46
CA CYS A 36 -19.87 4.05 -7.78
C CYS A 36 -21.14 3.19 -7.67
N SER A 37 -22.26 3.67 -8.17
CA SER A 37 -23.54 2.94 -8.10
C SER A 37 -23.56 1.63 -8.91
N ARG A 38 -22.67 1.49 -9.91
CA ARG A 38 -22.59 0.31 -10.77
C ARG A 38 -21.65 -0.78 -10.27
N CYS A 39 -20.39 -0.44 -9.96
CA CYS A 39 -19.36 -1.43 -9.61
C CYS A 39 -18.95 -1.36 -8.14
N GLN A 40 -19.56 -0.50 -7.34
CA GLN A 40 -19.31 -0.31 -5.90
C GLN A 40 -17.88 0.13 -5.57
N LEU A 41 -17.09 0.59 -6.56
CA LEU A 41 -15.78 1.19 -6.28
C LEU A 41 -15.96 2.44 -5.42
N GLN A 42 -15.27 2.48 -4.31
CA GLN A 42 -15.16 3.68 -3.47
C GLN A 42 -13.91 4.48 -3.86
N ARG A 43 -14.05 5.79 -3.93
CA ARG A 43 -12.95 6.69 -4.30
C ARG A 43 -13.10 8.05 -3.65
N THR A 44 -11.98 8.72 -3.40
CA THR A 44 -11.95 10.12 -2.99
C THR A 44 -12.37 11.01 -4.16
N SER A 45 -13.31 11.95 -3.94
CA SER A 45 -13.77 12.92 -4.93
C SER A 45 -14.26 14.22 -4.26
N PRO A 46 -13.67 15.41 -4.57
CA PRO A 46 -12.50 15.56 -5.43
C PRO A 46 -11.23 15.00 -4.79
N ARG A 47 -10.28 14.58 -5.59
CA ARG A 47 -8.99 14.11 -5.09
C ARG A 47 -7.91 15.18 -5.25
N PRO A 48 -6.88 15.22 -4.38
CA PRO A 48 -5.72 16.09 -4.56
C PRO A 48 -5.03 15.85 -5.91
N GLU A 49 -4.54 16.91 -6.54
CA GLU A 49 -3.76 16.80 -7.79
C GLU A 49 -2.38 16.21 -7.54
N SER A 50 -1.72 16.64 -6.47
CA SER A 50 -0.48 16.04 -6.00
C SER A 50 -0.77 15.19 -4.78
N ILE A 51 -0.59 13.90 -4.90
CA ILE A 51 -0.78 12.94 -3.81
C ILE A 51 0.50 12.83 -2.97
N ALA A 52 1.67 13.13 -3.54
CA ALA A 52 2.97 12.96 -2.90
C ALA A 52 3.04 13.65 -1.52
N ALA A 53 2.55 14.90 -1.43
CA ALA A 53 2.55 15.66 -0.18
C ALA A 53 1.80 14.99 0.99
N TYR A 54 0.84 14.09 0.70
CA TYR A 54 0.11 13.34 1.71
C TYR A 54 0.83 12.08 2.19
N TYR A 55 1.93 11.70 1.51
CA TYR A 55 2.76 10.54 1.85
C TYR A 55 4.18 10.91 2.33
N GLU A 56 4.56 12.19 2.26
CA GLU A 56 5.90 12.69 2.63
C GLU A 56 5.97 13.22 4.08
N SER A 57 5.03 12.88 4.95
CA SER A 57 5.10 13.31 6.34
C SER A 57 6.11 12.46 7.13
N ASP A 58 6.86 13.11 8.03
CA ASP A 58 7.76 12.43 8.97
C ASP A 58 7.00 11.41 9.84
N ASP A 59 5.72 11.67 10.14
CA ASP A 59 4.85 10.73 10.86
C ASP A 59 4.59 9.45 10.06
N TYR A 60 4.45 9.52 8.74
CA TYR A 60 4.30 8.34 7.89
C TYR A 60 5.59 7.50 7.86
N LEU A 61 6.74 8.17 7.93
CA LEU A 61 8.06 7.53 7.93
C LEU A 61 8.47 7.04 9.32
N SER A 62 8.09 7.75 10.40
CA SER A 62 8.44 7.37 11.78
C SER A 62 7.77 6.05 12.21
N HIS A 63 6.61 5.72 11.64
CA HIS A 63 6.02 4.38 11.80
C HIS A 63 6.83 3.27 11.11
N SER A 64 7.85 3.60 10.32
CA SER A 64 8.58 2.63 9.52
C SER A 64 9.97 2.26 10.02
N SER A 65 10.69 3.09 10.82
CA SER A 65 12.10 2.79 11.08
C SER A 65 12.72 3.16 12.43
N ASP A 66 12.30 4.22 13.13
CA ASP A 66 13.18 4.82 14.13
C ASP A 66 12.62 4.98 15.55
N ALA A 67 11.53 4.28 15.90
CA ALA A 67 11.12 4.23 17.29
C ALA A 67 12.15 3.42 18.11
N GLU A 68 12.98 4.11 18.87
CA GLU A 68 13.84 3.48 19.87
C GLU A 68 12.98 3.08 21.09
N GLY A 69 13.10 1.83 21.52
CA GLY A 69 12.45 1.36 22.74
C GLY A 69 11.73 0.01 22.61
N LEU A 70 11.16 -0.43 23.72
CA LEU A 70 10.47 -1.71 23.83
C LEU A 70 9.25 -1.80 22.88
N PHE A 71 8.53 -0.70 22.69
CA PHE A 71 7.38 -0.62 21.78
C PHE A 71 7.77 -0.81 20.31
N ALA A 72 8.90 -0.26 19.87
CA ALA A 72 9.41 -0.45 18.51
C ALA A 72 9.78 -1.92 18.24
N LYS A 73 10.42 -2.56 19.20
CA LYS A 73 10.73 -4.00 19.11
C LYS A 73 9.46 -4.84 19.01
N LEU A 74 8.47 -4.55 19.86
CA LEU A 74 7.17 -5.23 19.82
C LEU A 74 6.45 -5.02 18.50
N TYR A 75 6.42 -3.78 18.00
CA TYR A 75 5.84 -3.46 16.69
C TYR A 75 6.56 -4.18 15.55
N GLY A 76 7.89 -4.24 15.59
CA GLY A 76 8.70 -5.01 14.63
C GLY A 76 8.33 -6.49 14.60
N VAL A 77 8.16 -7.11 15.77
CA VAL A 77 7.74 -8.52 15.89
C VAL A 77 6.34 -8.72 15.33
N LEU A 78 5.39 -7.85 15.69
CA LEU A 78 4.01 -7.91 15.17
C LEU A 78 3.97 -7.76 13.64
N ARG A 79 4.78 -6.86 13.07
CA ARG A 79 4.89 -6.65 11.63
C ARG A 79 5.44 -7.89 10.91
N LEU A 80 6.47 -8.52 11.46
CA LEU A 80 7.03 -9.76 10.92
C LEU A 80 6.04 -10.92 11.03
N TRP A 81 5.32 -11.00 12.14
CA TRP A 81 4.25 -11.99 12.33
C TRP A 81 3.12 -11.81 11.31
N ALA A 82 2.65 -10.56 11.13
CA ALA A 82 1.62 -10.23 10.14
C ALA A 82 2.08 -10.55 8.71
N ALA A 83 3.33 -10.21 8.35
CA ALA A 83 3.92 -10.57 7.06
C ALA A 83 3.95 -12.10 6.87
N SER A 84 4.33 -12.85 7.90
CA SER A 84 4.34 -14.32 7.86
C SER A 84 2.95 -14.92 7.65
N LYS A 85 1.93 -14.37 8.29
CA LYS A 85 0.52 -14.79 8.10
C LYS A 85 0.04 -14.55 6.67
N LYS A 86 0.37 -13.36 6.11
CA LYS A 86 0.05 -13.04 4.70
C LYS A 86 0.73 -14.00 3.74
N VAL A 87 2.01 -14.28 3.92
CA VAL A 87 2.75 -15.23 3.05
C VAL A 87 2.16 -16.63 3.15
N ASN A 88 1.89 -17.14 4.37
CA ASN A 88 1.26 -18.46 4.56
C ASN A 88 -0.11 -18.56 3.87
N PHE A 89 -0.89 -17.48 3.89
CA PHE A 89 -2.16 -17.43 3.17
C PHE A 89 -1.95 -17.54 1.66
N LEU A 90 -1.00 -16.77 1.11
CA LEU A 90 -0.68 -16.82 -0.32
C LEU A 90 -0.15 -18.18 -0.74
N GLU A 91 0.75 -18.80 0.02
CA GLU A 91 1.27 -20.13 -0.27
C GLU A 91 0.14 -21.17 -0.38
N LYS A 92 -0.86 -21.10 0.51
CA LYS A 92 -2.03 -21.96 0.43
C LYS A 92 -2.84 -21.74 -0.85
N GLN A 93 -3.04 -20.46 -1.25
CA GLN A 93 -3.77 -20.16 -2.48
C GLN A 93 -2.99 -20.59 -3.73
N MET A 94 -1.67 -20.45 -3.72
CA MET A 94 -0.80 -20.84 -4.82
C MET A 94 -0.65 -22.35 -4.97
N ALA A 95 -0.62 -23.09 -3.86
CA ALA A 95 -0.59 -24.55 -3.87
C ALA A 95 -1.80 -25.15 -4.62
N ILE A 96 -2.96 -24.47 -4.56
CA ILE A 96 -4.16 -24.86 -5.30
C ILE A 96 -3.97 -24.68 -6.82
N SER A 97 -3.15 -23.72 -7.24
CA SER A 97 -2.95 -23.41 -8.67
C SER A 97 -1.88 -24.25 -9.36
N GLY A 98 -1.01 -24.92 -8.60
CA GLY A 98 0.09 -25.77 -9.14
C GLY A 98 1.15 -25.01 -9.95
N ARG A 99 1.16 -23.69 -9.94
CA ARG A 99 2.07 -22.85 -10.72
C ARG A 99 3.12 -22.18 -9.83
N ARG A 100 4.33 -21.98 -10.36
CA ARG A 100 5.34 -21.09 -9.77
C ARG A 100 4.81 -19.65 -9.87
N ALA A 101 4.31 -19.11 -8.78
CA ALA A 101 3.70 -17.80 -8.77
C ALA A 101 4.74 -16.71 -8.60
N ARG A 102 4.53 -15.61 -9.33
CA ARG A 102 5.21 -14.33 -9.12
C ARG A 102 4.32 -13.45 -8.26
N LEU A 103 4.90 -12.75 -7.30
CA LEU A 103 4.21 -11.87 -6.38
C LEU A 103 4.64 -10.43 -6.62
N MET A 104 3.69 -9.57 -6.94
CA MET A 104 3.89 -8.13 -6.99
C MET A 104 3.17 -7.48 -5.82
N ASP A 105 3.87 -6.62 -5.08
CA ASP A 105 3.32 -5.81 -3.99
C ASP A 105 3.36 -4.33 -4.40
N VAL A 106 2.19 -3.74 -4.60
CA VAL A 106 2.03 -2.33 -4.99
C VAL A 106 1.83 -1.49 -3.74
N GLY A 107 2.76 -0.55 -3.49
CA GLY A 107 2.88 0.15 -2.22
C GLY A 107 3.62 -0.70 -1.18
N CYS A 108 4.73 -1.32 -1.58
CA CYS A 108 5.44 -2.28 -0.74
C CYS A 108 6.15 -1.65 0.48
N GLY A 109 6.15 -0.32 0.58
CA GLY A 109 6.83 0.42 1.65
C GLY A 109 8.31 0.03 1.72
N ILE A 110 8.81 -0.24 2.91
CA ILE A 110 10.20 -0.66 3.13
C ILE A 110 10.46 -2.16 2.85
N GLY A 111 9.54 -2.87 2.21
CA GLY A 111 9.73 -4.21 1.67
C GLY A 111 9.67 -5.39 2.64
N VAL A 112 9.16 -5.21 3.87
CA VAL A 112 9.14 -6.29 4.91
C VAL A 112 8.32 -7.51 4.48
N PHE A 113 7.17 -7.28 3.84
CA PHE A 113 6.34 -8.39 3.36
C PHE A 113 7.02 -9.15 2.22
N LEU A 114 7.61 -8.41 1.27
CA LEU A 114 8.35 -9.00 0.15
C LEU A 114 9.59 -9.76 0.60
N GLU A 115 10.33 -9.24 1.60
CA GLU A 115 11.47 -9.95 2.20
C GLU A 115 11.03 -11.31 2.77
N LYS A 116 9.89 -11.33 3.48
CA LYS A 116 9.34 -12.56 4.01
C LYS A 116 8.91 -13.52 2.91
N ALA A 117 8.28 -13.02 1.85
CA ALA A 117 7.90 -13.81 0.68
C ALA A 117 9.13 -14.39 -0.05
N LYS A 118 10.17 -13.57 -0.25
CA LYS A 118 11.45 -13.97 -0.85
C LYS A 118 12.15 -15.06 -0.03
N SER A 119 12.12 -14.98 1.31
CA SER A 119 12.68 -16.02 2.19
C SER A 119 11.98 -17.37 2.05
N ARG A 120 10.75 -17.36 1.52
CA ARG A 120 9.97 -18.56 1.17
C ARG A 120 10.11 -18.96 -0.31
N LYS A 121 11.13 -18.43 -1.00
CA LYS A 121 11.45 -18.74 -2.41
C LYS A 121 10.38 -18.30 -3.41
N LEU A 122 9.54 -17.33 -3.06
CA LEU A 122 8.66 -16.66 -4.02
C LEU A 122 9.48 -15.71 -4.88
N ASP A 123 9.10 -15.59 -6.15
CA ASP A 123 9.64 -14.59 -7.07
C ASP A 123 8.87 -13.27 -6.84
N VAL A 124 9.55 -12.25 -6.30
CA VAL A 124 8.89 -11.07 -5.78
C VAL A 124 9.25 -9.80 -6.54
N PHE A 125 8.28 -8.91 -6.68
CA PHE A 125 8.40 -7.59 -7.31
C PHE A 125 7.75 -6.56 -6.40
N GLY A 126 8.38 -5.40 -6.23
CA GLY A 126 7.84 -4.29 -5.45
C GLY A 126 7.62 -3.05 -6.29
N VAL A 127 6.58 -2.31 -5.96
CA VAL A 127 6.34 -0.96 -6.46
C VAL A 127 6.14 -0.05 -5.26
N GLU A 128 6.89 1.06 -5.19
CA GLU A 128 6.79 2.03 -4.09
C GLU A 128 7.07 3.44 -4.58
N LEU A 129 6.12 4.34 -4.34
CA LEU A 129 6.17 5.72 -4.81
C LEU A 129 7.17 6.57 -4.01
N SER A 130 7.25 6.36 -2.69
CA SER A 130 8.17 7.08 -1.81
C SER A 130 9.61 6.67 -2.08
N ASP A 131 10.46 7.61 -2.51
CA ASP A 131 11.88 7.37 -2.78
C ASP A 131 12.63 6.82 -1.57
N LEU A 132 12.31 7.33 -0.37
CA LEU A 132 12.96 6.92 0.85
C LEU A 132 12.59 5.47 1.22
N ALA A 133 11.31 5.14 1.18
CA ALA A 133 10.83 3.79 1.46
C ALA A 133 11.34 2.79 0.39
N ARG A 134 11.33 3.20 -0.89
CA ARG A 134 11.83 2.39 -2.01
C ARG A 134 13.30 2.03 -1.86
N LYS A 135 14.18 2.99 -1.54
CA LYS A 135 15.61 2.74 -1.28
C LYS A 135 15.82 1.77 -0.11
N GLN A 136 15.01 1.85 0.93
CA GLN A 136 15.07 0.91 2.05
C GLN A 136 14.63 -0.50 1.62
N ALA A 137 13.56 -0.59 0.82
CA ALA A 137 13.09 -1.85 0.26
C ALA A 137 14.14 -2.50 -0.67
N GLU A 138 14.77 -1.72 -1.56
CA GLU A 138 15.84 -2.19 -2.44
C GLU A 138 17.02 -2.77 -1.66
N LYS A 139 17.47 -2.04 -0.63
CA LYS A 139 18.53 -2.52 0.27
C LYS A 139 18.14 -3.82 0.97
N ARG A 140 16.91 -3.91 1.46
CA ARG A 140 16.38 -5.09 2.17
C ARG A 140 16.24 -6.30 1.25
N LEU A 141 15.73 -6.09 0.06
CA LEU A 141 15.47 -7.14 -0.93
C LEU A 141 16.70 -7.50 -1.76
N ASN A 142 17.73 -6.65 -1.76
CA ASN A 142 18.87 -6.73 -2.68
C ASN A 142 18.42 -6.89 -4.13
N GLN A 143 17.47 -6.04 -4.55
CA GLN A 143 16.94 -5.97 -5.92
C GLN A 143 16.22 -4.64 -6.14
N LEU A 144 16.00 -4.27 -7.40
CA LEU A 144 15.25 -3.07 -7.77
C LEU A 144 13.79 -3.15 -7.32
N VAL A 145 13.27 -1.99 -6.91
CA VAL A 145 11.86 -1.75 -6.63
C VAL A 145 11.40 -0.62 -7.56
N PHE A 146 10.28 -0.84 -8.25
CA PHE A 146 9.79 0.11 -9.23
C PHE A 146 9.17 1.33 -8.55
N ALA A 147 9.29 2.50 -9.18
CA ALA A 147 8.66 3.73 -8.70
C ALA A 147 7.17 3.81 -9.08
N ASN A 148 6.79 3.20 -10.19
CA ASN A 148 5.44 3.18 -10.76
C ASN A 148 5.20 1.87 -11.52
N LEU A 149 4.02 1.75 -12.13
CA LEU A 149 3.60 0.58 -12.93
C LEU A 149 3.75 0.79 -14.44
N ASP A 150 4.31 1.94 -14.86
CA ASP A 150 4.48 2.30 -16.29
C ASP A 150 5.74 1.66 -16.89
#